data_229a7d95ff949aab33febc30ff23cab6
#
_entry.id   229a7d95ff949aab33febc30ff23cab6
#
_cell.length_a   1.000
_cell.length_b   1.000
_cell.length_c   1.000
_cell.angle_alpha   90.00
_cell.angle_beta   90.00
_cell.angle_gamma   90.00
#
_symmetry.space_group_name_H-M   'P 1'
#
loop_
_entity.id
_entity.type
_entity.pdbx_description
1 polymer ?
#
loop_
_entity_poly.entity_id
_entity_poly.type
_entity_poly.pdbx_seq_one_letter_code
_entity_poly.pdbx_strand_id
1 'polypeptide(L)'
;MKRVKLGLLPKLEIEWLRKSVDSAESGREILPDGRVKYWIRHEILDGIEPKMLVWWFQNLEGEMEYKGKHYNRYHVWHPEDHVHVSYEKRKEDGSIGPGAVLRIVEYLGRQKKYLVNVISPIEKLDEDGFIHNPKLYGLFPLARMEYRFQQTKDGTSYENCLIVGWKGFSFRFFRPIFEFLFFDKKHGYAWIKHNIEEVGQFQKFLPDLYRKENENLR
;
A
#
# COMPACT_ATOMS: atom_id res chain seq x y z
N MET A 1 10.03 -12.67 -14.49
CA MET A 1 9.34 -11.37 -14.28
C MET A 1 8.73 -10.89 -15.59
N LYS A 2 7.43 -10.65 -15.63
CA LYS A 2 6.78 -10.04 -16.79
C LYS A 2 7.27 -8.59 -16.94
N ARG A 3 7.52 -8.13 -18.17
CA ARG A 3 7.85 -6.72 -18.42
C ARG A 3 6.61 -5.87 -18.14
N VAL A 4 6.70 -4.96 -17.17
CA VAL A 4 5.69 -3.94 -16.91
C VAL A 4 6.10 -2.66 -17.64
N LYS A 5 5.17 -2.09 -18.40
CA LYS A 5 5.40 -0.79 -19.04
C LYS A 5 5.41 0.29 -17.97
N LEU A 6 6.57 0.86 -17.71
CA LEU A 6 6.70 1.98 -16.78
C LEU A 6 6.23 3.27 -17.48
N GLY A 7 5.37 4.01 -16.82
CA GLY A 7 4.84 5.28 -17.30
C GLY A 7 3.61 5.68 -16.50
N LEU A 8 3.39 6.99 -16.39
CA LEU A 8 2.15 7.51 -15.81
C LEU A 8 0.97 7.09 -16.69
N LEU A 9 -0.02 6.47 -16.06
CA LEU A 9 -1.30 6.21 -16.70
C LEU A 9 -2.14 7.50 -16.78
N PRO A 10 -3.11 7.59 -17.72
CA PRO A 10 -4.16 8.59 -17.63
C PRO A 10 -4.81 8.52 -16.26
N LYS A 11 -5.22 9.67 -15.73
CA LYS A 11 -6.04 9.69 -14.51
C LYS A 11 -7.34 8.94 -14.78
N LEU A 12 -7.76 8.13 -13.82
CA LEU A 12 -9.05 7.50 -13.91
C LEU A 12 -10.13 8.54 -13.56
N GLU A 13 -11.02 8.82 -14.51
CA GLU A 13 -12.12 9.77 -14.31
C GLU A 13 -13.28 9.09 -13.57
N ILE A 14 -13.11 8.95 -12.27
CA ILE A 14 -14.13 8.47 -11.33
C ILE A 14 -14.36 9.51 -10.24
N GLU A 15 -15.54 9.47 -9.65
CA GLU A 15 -15.79 10.23 -8.43
C GLU A 15 -14.92 9.67 -7.31
N TRP A 16 -13.93 10.44 -6.93
CA TRP A 16 -12.98 10.10 -5.89
C TRP A 16 -12.88 11.24 -4.88
N LEU A 17 -13.32 10.95 -3.65
CA LEU A 17 -13.17 11.89 -2.55
C LEU A 17 -11.75 11.75 -1.98
N ARG A 18 -10.87 12.63 -2.43
CA ARG A 18 -9.51 12.71 -1.89
C ARG A 18 -9.54 13.22 -0.45
N LYS A 19 -9.13 12.40 0.51
CA LYS A 19 -8.96 12.86 1.89
C LYS A 19 -7.81 13.87 1.99
N SER A 20 -7.99 14.89 2.83
CA SER A 20 -6.93 15.82 3.19
C SER A 20 -5.86 15.10 4.02
N VAL A 21 -4.61 15.53 3.91
CA VAL A 21 -3.52 15.05 4.78
C VAL A 21 -3.85 15.27 6.27
N ASP A 22 -4.57 16.34 6.58
CA ASP A 22 -5.00 16.69 7.94
C ASP A 22 -6.10 15.77 8.50
N SER A 23 -6.65 14.84 7.70
CA SER A 23 -7.62 13.84 8.17
C SER A 23 -6.98 12.65 8.90
N ALA A 24 -5.66 12.64 9.04
CA ALA A 24 -4.94 11.59 9.74
C ALA A 24 -3.78 12.17 10.55
N GLU A 25 -3.47 11.54 11.66
CA GLU A 25 -2.23 11.82 12.36
C GLU A 25 -1.06 11.15 11.61
N SER A 26 0.00 11.88 11.38
CA SER A 26 1.17 11.32 10.70
C SER A 26 2.47 11.95 11.16
N GLY A 27 3.56 11.25 10.94
CA GLY A 27 4.86 11.76 11.35
C GLY A 27 6.04 11.01 10.75
N ARG A 28 7.22 11.55 11.05
CA ARG A 28 8.53 10.99 10.70
C ARG A 28 9.41 10.93 11.94
N GLU A 29 10.00 9.78 12.18
CA GLU A 29 10.97 9.58 13.26
C GLU A 29 12.21 8.83 12.76
N ILE A 30 13.34 9.03 13.45
CA ILE A 30 14.58 8.28 13.22
C ILE A 30 14.69 7.24 14.32
N LEU A 31 14.73 5.98 13.92
CA LEU A 31 14.89 4.86 14.86
C LEU A 31 16.30 4.79 15.43
N PRO A 32 16.52 4.12 16.57
CA PRO A 32 17.83 4.00 17.21
C PRO A 32 18.92 3.41 16.30
N ASP A 33 18.54 2.53 15.36
CA ASP A 33 19.45 1.93 14.37
C ASP A 33 19.69 2.81 13.13
N GLY A 34 19.12 4.01 13.11
CA GLY A 34 19.27 5.00 12.05
C GLY A 34 18.25 4.90 10.93
N ARG A 35 17.44 3.84 10.86
CA ARG A 35 16.35 3.76 9.89
C ARG A 35 15.34 4.90 10.11
N VAL A 36 14.62 5.23 9.06
CA VAL A 36 13.61 6.29 9.10
C VAL A 36 12.24 5.68 9.02
N LYS A 37 11.39 5.98 9.99
CA LYS A 37 10.00 5.55 10.02
C LYS A 37 9.09 6.73 9.69
N TYR A 38 8.26 6.57 8.67
CA TYR A 38 7.10 7.39 8.38
C TYR A 38 5.89 6.61 8.86
N TRP A 39 4.97 7.25 9.58
CA TRP A 39 3.81 6.58 10.17
C TRP A 39 2.54 7.40 9.96
N ILE A 40 1.41 6.71 9.90
CA ILE A 40 0.08 7.28 9.74
C ILE A 40 -0.88 6.52 10.66
N ARG A 41 -1.67 7.27 11.39
CA ARG A 41 -2.86 6.78 12.08
C ARG A 41 -4.07 7.43 11.43
N HIS A 42 -4.87 6.61 10.76
CA HIS A 42 -6.06 7.08 10.05
C HIS A 42 -7.24 7.27 11.00
N GLU A 43 -8.23 8.06 10.56
CA GLU A 43 -9.56 8.01 11.17
C GLU A 43 -10.11 6.58 11.10
N ILE A 44 -11.06 6.25 11.99
CA ILE A 44 -11.74 4.95 11.92
C ILE A 44 -12.33 4.75 10.53
N LEU A 45 -12.07 3.61 9.95
CA LEU A 45 -12.65 3.21 8.67
C LEU A 45 -14.06 2.66 8.91
N ASP A 46 -15.03 3.57 8.94
CA ASP A 46 -16.43 3.26 9.21
C ASP A 46 -16.98 2.23 8.22
N GLY A 47 -17.68 1.21 8.73
CA GLY A 47 -18.24 0.14 7.92
C GLY A 47 -17.22 -0.85 7.33
N ILE A 48 -15.93 -0.72 7.61
CA ILE A 48 -14.88 -1.65 7.20
C ILE A 48 -14.56 -2.61 8.34
N GLU A 49 -14.57 -3.89 8.08
CA GLU A 49 -14.10 -4.94 9.00
C GLU A 49 -12.70 -5.42 8.60
N PRO A 50 -11.83 -5.84 9.55
CA PRO A 50 -10.48 -6.32 9.25
C PRO A 50 -10.44 -7.43 8.19
N LYS A 51 -11.42 -8.35 8.20
CA LYS A 51 -11.53 -9.41 7.18
C LYS A 51 -11.68 -8.86 5.74
N MET A 52 -12.32 -7.69 5.58
CA MET A 52 -12.46 -7.03 4.27
C MET A 52 -11.10 -6.52 3.77
N LEU A 53 -10.26 -6.01 4.68
CA LEU A 53 -8.90 -5.58 4.36
C LEU A 53 -8.00 -6.76 3.99
N VAL A 54 -8.09 -7.88 4.73
CA VAL A 54 -7.38 -9.12 4.37
C VAL A 54 -7.77 -9.57 2.97
N TRP A 55 -9.10 -9.64 2.71
CA TRP A 55 -9.61 -10.01 1.40
C TRP A 55 -9.10 -9.05 0.31
N TRP A 56 -9.10 -7.75 0.56
CA TRP A 56 -8.59 -6.75 -0.38
C TRP A 56 -7.14 -7.00 -0.75
N PHE A 57 -6.26 -7.17 0.25
CA PHE A 57 -4.84 -7.45 0.03
C PHE A 57 -4.58 -8.85 -0.57
N GLN A 58 -5.54 -9.73 -0.60
CA GLN A 58 -5.49 -10.99 -1.33
C GLN A 58 -5.98 -10.88 -2.77
N ASN A 59 -6.69 -9.80 -3.12
CA ASN A 59 -7.40 -9.63 -4.38
C ASN A 59 -7.11 -8.31 -5.10
N LEU A 60 -5.89 -7.78 -4.97
CA LEU A 60 -5.48 -6.51 -5.59
C LEU A 60 -5.50 -6.54 -7.12
N GLU A 61 -5.23 -7.71 -7.71
CA GLU A 61 -5.29 -7.92 -9.16
C GLU A 61 -6.73 -8.03 -9.66
N GLY A 62 -6.91 -7.74 -10.94
CA GLY A 62 -8.19 -7.95 -11.62
C GLY A 62 -9.01 -6.68 -11.77
N GLU A 63 -10.25 -6.89 -12.15
CA GLU A 63 -11.22 -5.83 -12.42
C GLU A 63 -12.33 -5.83 -11.38
N MET A 64 -13.00 -4.70 -11.25
CA MET A 64 -14.21 -4.53 -10.46
C MET A 64 -15.19 -3.63 -11.21
N GLU A 65 -16.46 -3.86 -10.97
CA GLU A 65 -17.48 -2.91 -11.33
C GLU A 65 -17.52 -1.78 -10.29
N TYR A 66 -17.40 -0.54 -10.75
CA TYR A 66 -17.52 0.66 -9.92
C TYR A 66 -18.43 1.66 -10.64
N LYS A 67 -19.58 2.00 -10.02
CA LYS A 67 -20.61 2.90 -10.59
C LYS A 67 -21.04 2.53 -12.02
N GLY A 68 -21.29 1.22 -12.25
CA GLY A 68 -21.79 0.71 -13.52
C GLY A 68 -20.75 0.57 -14.64
N LYS A 69 -19.46 0.72 -14.35
CA LYS A 69 -18.38 0.53 -15.31
C LYS A 69 -17.31 -0.38 -14.72
N HIS A 70 -16.60 -1.12 -15.61
CA HIS A 70 -15.51 -1.99 -15.23
C HIS A 70 -14.18 -1.24 -15.24
N TYR A 71 -13.42 -1.42 -14.17
CA TYR A 71 -12.11 -0.79 -13.96
C TYR A 71 -11.15 -1.78 -13.31
N ASN A 72 -9.86 -1.59 -13.54
CA ASN A 72 -8.83 -2.26 -12.76
C ASN A 72 -8.96 -1.89 -11.27
N ARG A 73 -9.01 -2.89 -10.36
CA ARG A 73 -9.20 -2.72 -8.91
C ARG A 73 -8.17 -1.78 -8.31
N TYR A 74 -6.91 -1.97 -8.67
CA TYR A 74 -5.81 -1.19 -8.14
C TYR A 74 -5.92 0.29 -8.53
N HIS A 75 -6.40 0.59 -9.75
CA HIS A 75 -6.61 1.97 -10.18
C HIS A 75 -7.83 2.64 -9.50
N VAL A 76 -8.87 1.88 -9.14
CA VAL A 76 -9.99 2.44 -8.37
C VAL A 76 -9.55 2.83 -6.97
N TRP A 77 -8.61 2.09 -6.38
CA TRP A 77 -8.09 2.37 -5.04
C TRP A 77 -7.30 3.69 -5.00
N HIS A 78 -6.42 3.96 -5.98
CA HIS A 78 -5.80 5.28 -6.16
C HIS A 78 -5.77 5.69 -7.65
N PRO A 79 -6.76 6.48 -8.12
CA PRO A 79 -6.98 6.79 -9.53
C PRO A 79 -5.85 7.54 -10.24
N GLU A 80 -4.94 8.14 -9.51
CA GLU A 80 -3.89 9.00 -10.06
C GLU A 80 -2.50 8.38 -10.02
N ASP A 81 -2.15 7.70 -8.94
CA ASP A 81 -0.76 7.29 -8.66
C ASP A 81 -0.49 5.83 -9.02
N HIS A 82 -1.50 4.95 -8.89
CA HIS A 82 -1.36 3.53 -9.16
C HIS A 82 -1.15 3.24 -10.65
N VAL A 83 -0.20 2.36 -10.94
CA VAL A 83 0.13 1.94 -12.32
C VAL A 83 -0.05 0.45 -12.50
N HIS A 84 0.50 -0.35 -11.59
CA HIS A 84 0.45 -1.79 -11.70
C HIS A 84 0.67 -2.47 -10.36
N VAL A 85 -0.10 -3.53 -10.12
CA VAL A 85 0.14 -4.51 -9.07
C VAL A 85 0.04 -5.91 -9.67
N SER A 86 0.87 -6.83 -9.19
CA SER A 86 0.76 -8.26 -9.52
C SER A 86 1.34 -9.13 -8.39
N TYR A 87 0.85 -10.36 -8.30
CA TYR A 87 1.47 -11.39 -7.47
C TYR A 87 2.48 -12.16 -8.32
N GLU A 88 3.76 -11.80 -8.21
CA GLU A 88 4.86 -12.46 -8.93
C GLU A 88 5.08 -13.92 -8.45
N LYS A 89 4.69 -14.19 -7.19
CA LYS A 89 4.67 -15.52 -6.61
C LYS A 89 3.45 -15.66 -5.70
N ARG A 90 2.70 -16.74 -5.86
CA ARG A 90 1.64 -17.18 -4.96
C ARG A 90 2.18 -18.32 -4.07
N LYS A 91 1.46 -18.65 -3.01
CA LYS A 91 1.71 -19.85 -2.22
C LYS A 91 1.47 -21.11 -3.08
N GLU A 92 1.89 -22.27 -2.58
CA GLU A 92 1.72 -23.55 -3.29
C GLU A 92 0.25 -23.90 -3.55
N ASP A 93 -0.63 -23.50 -2.64
CA ASP A 93 -2.09 -23.67 -2.76
C ASP A 93 -2.76 -22.60 -3.66
N GLY A 94 -1.98 -21.71 -4.28
CA GLY A 94 -2.46 -20.61 -5.11
C GLY A 94 -2.96 -19.39 -4.33
N SER A 95 -3.07 -19.47 -3.00
CA SER A 95 -3.53 -18.38 -2.16
C SER A 95 -2.47 -17.27 -1.99
N ILE A 96 -2.91 -16.12 -1.46
CA ILE A 96 -2.06 -14.99 -1.13
C ILE A 96 -1.96 -14.88 0.39
N GLY A 97 -0.72 -14.77 0.88
CA GLY A 97 -0.41 -14.66 2.30
C GLY A 97 1.10 -14.70 2.52
N PRO A 98 1.57 -15.02 3.74
CA PRO A 98 3.01 -15.14 4.03
C PRO A 98 3.72 -16.06 3.05
N GLY A 99 4.81 -15.58 2.44
CA GLY A 99 5.58 -16.28 1.40
C GLY A 99 5.19 -15.95 -0.05
N ALA A 100 4.03 -15.35 -0.29
CA ALA A 100 3.69 -14.74 -1.59
C ALA A 100 4.54 -13.48 -1.83
N VAL A 101 4.63 -13.06 -3.09
CA VAL A 101 5.46 -11.90 -3.48
C VAL A 101 4.65 -10.97 -4.37
N LEU A 102 4.52 -9.72 -3.93
CA LEU A 102 3.91 -8.63 -4.67
C LEU A 102 4.93 -7.93 -5.56
N ARG A 103 4.48 -7.44 -6.70
CA ARG A 103 5.11 -6.36 -7.44
C ARG A 103 4.20 -5.14 -7.40
N ILE A 104 4.78 -3.98 -7.11
CA ILE A 104 4.07 -2.72 -6.95
C ILE A 104 4.75 -1.67 -7.83
N VAL A 105 3.96 -0.95 -8.65
CA VAL A 105 4.42 0.18 -9.47
C VAL A 105 3.47 1.36 -9.28
N GLU A 106 4.00 2.46 -8.80
CA GLU A 106 3.28 3.69 -8.48
C GLU A 106 4.13 4.92 -8.79
N TYR A 107 3.48 6.05 -9.01
CA TYR A 107 4.12 7.36 -9.10
C TYR A 107 3.49 8.31 -8.10
N LEU A 108 4.07 8.38 -6.89
CA LEU A 108 3.50 9.15 -5.78
C LEU A 108 3.33 10.63 -6.15
N GLY A 109 2.11 11.13 -6.02
CA GLY A 109 1.72 12.47 -6.44
C GLY A 109 1.93 12.73 -7.94
N ARG A 110 1.87 11.68 -8.78
CA ARG A 110 2.13 11.70 -10.23
C ARG A 110 3.52 12.24 -10.60
N GLN A 111 4.50 12.12 -9.72
CA GLN A 111 5.84 12.64 -9.97
C GLN A 111 6.79 11.51 -10.39
N LYS A 112 7.37 11.61 -11.59
CA LYS A 112 8.32 10.59 -12.11
C LYS A 112 9.51 10.33 -11.17
N LYS A 113 9.95 11.33 -10.43
CA LYS A 113 11.03 11.21 -9.43
C LYS A 113 10.64 10.38 -8.20
N TYR A 114 9.36 10.21 -7.94
CA TYR A 114 8.81 9.42 -6.84
C TYR A 114 8.22 8.10 -7.34
N LEU A 115 8.90 7.49 -8.33
CA LEU A 115 8.57 6.15 -8.81
C LEU A 115 8.84 5.13 -7.71
N VAL A 116 7.79 4.40 -7.34
CA VAL A 116 7.86 3.14 -6.62
C VAL A 116 7.83 2.01 -7.64
N ASN A 117 8.85 1.17 -7.71
CA ASN A 117 8.88 -0.04 -8.53
C ASN A 117 9.63 -1.12 -7.75
N VAL A 118 8.90 -1.87 -6.97
CA VAL A 118 9.45 -2.80 -5.98
C VAL A 118 8.86 -4.19 -6.11
N ILE A 119 9.65 -5.18 -5.71
CA ILE A 119 9.24 -6.54 -5.45
C ILE A 119 9.14 -6.70 -3.93
N SER A 120 8.03 -7.16 -3.42
CA SER A 120 7.73 -7.12 -2.00
C SER A 120 7.22 -8.46 -1.47
N PRO A 121 8.08 -9.28 -0.85
CA PRO A 121 7.66 -10.48 -0.14
C PRO A 121 6.69 -10.15 1.00
N ILE A 122 5.61 -10.91 1.09
CA ILE A 122 4.64 -10.84 2.19
C ILE A 122 5.17 -11.65 3.37
N GLU A 123 5.23 -11.01 4.53
CA GLU A 123 5.64 -11.64 5.80
C GLU A 123 4.43 -12.02 6.65
N LYS A 124 3.39 -11.16 6.68
CA LYS A 124 2.16 -11.34 7.44
C LYS A 124 0.98 -10.85 6.62
N LEU A 125 -0.17 -11.53 6.70
CA LEU A 125 -1.46 -11.05 6.22
C LEU A 125 -2.56 -11.80 6.94
N ASP A 126 -3.19 -11.14 7.90
CA ASP A 126 -4.30 -11.62 8.73
C ASP A 126 -5.15 -10.44 9.23
N GLU A 127 -6.14 -10.71 10.08
CA GLU A 127 -7.05 -9.68 10.59
C GLU A 127 -6.40 -8.68 11.57
N ASP A 128 -5.19 -8.96 12.06
CA ASP A 128 -4.42 -8.01 12.90
C ASP A 128 -3.53 -7.09 12.05
N GLY A 129 -3.31 -7.42 10.76
CA GLY A 129 -2.52 -6.57 9.87
C GLY A 129 -1.86 -7.24 8.70
N PHE A 130 -1.11 -6.42 7.99
CA PHE A 130 -0.36 -6.78 6.78
C PHE A 130 1.09 -6.30 6.90
N ILE A 131 2.06 -7.17 6.63
CA ILE A 131 3.48 -6.82 6.62
C ILE A 131 4.11 -7.34 5.35
N HIS A 132 4.78 -6.45 4.63
CA HIS A 132 5.58 -6.82 3.46
C HIS A 132 6.89 -6.03 3.40
N ASN A 133 7.86 -6.54 2.65
CA ASN A 133 9.23 -6.04 2.67
C ASN A 133 9.67 -5.61 1.26
N PRO A 134 9.43 -4.35 0.86
CA PRO A 134 9.84 -3.82 -0.44
C PRO A 134 11.34 -3.97 -0.68
N LYS A 135 11.69 -4.53 -1.84
CA LYS A 135 13.07 -4.70 -2.30
C LYS A 135 13.27 -4.01 -3.64
N LEU A 136 14.31 -3.24 -3.75
CA LEU A 136 14.73 -2.66 -5.03
C LEU A 136 15.29 -3.77 -5.92
N TYR A 137 14.79 -3.86 -7.15
CA TYR A 137 15.11 -4.93 -8.11
C TYR A 137 14.94 -6.36 -7.55
N GLY A 138 14.11 -6.54 -6.51
CA GLY A 138 13.91 -7.86 -5.88
C GLY A 138 15.06 -8.35 -4.99
N LEU A 139 16.15 -7.64 -4.90
CA LEU A 139 17.39 -8.05 -4.22
C LEU A 139 17.70 -7.21 -2.97
N PHE A 140 17.73 -5.89 -3.13
CA PHE A 140 18.18 -5.00 -2.07
C PHE A 140 17.01 -4.63 -1.15
N PRO A 141 17.07 -4.96 0.16
CA PRO A 141 16.04 -4.56 1.11
C PRO A 141 16.00 -3.02 1.17
N LEU A 142 14.89 -2.45 0.75
CA LEU A 142 14.69 -1.01 0.70
C LEU A 142 13.96 -0.50 1.94
N ALA A 143 12.91 -1.21 2.32
CA ALA A 143 12.02 -0.80 3.38
C ALA A 143 11.23 -1.98 3.97
N ARG A 144 10.49 -1.68 5.00
CA ARG A 144 9.46 -2.54 5.59
C ARG A 144 8.17 -1.74 5.68
N MET A 145 7.09 -2.30 5.17
CA MET A 145 5.74 -1.79 5.31
C MET A 145 5.00 -2.59 6.36
N GLU A 146 4.40 -1.91 7.31
CA GLU A 146 3.58 -2.52 8.35
C GLU A 146 2.23 -1.83 8.42
N TYR A 147 1.17 -2.63 8.41
CA TYR A 147 -0.20 -2.22 8.59
C TYR A 147 -0.76 -2.95 9.81
N ARG A 148 -1.51 -2.23 10.64
CA ARG A 148 -2.22 -2.77 11.80
C ARG A 148 -3.70 -2.51 11.65
N PHE A 149 -4.48 -3.55 11.89
CA PHE A 149 -5.94 -3.53 11.86
C PHE A 149 -6.45 -3.88 13.24
N GLN A 150 -7.43 -3.14 13.70
CA GLN A 150 -8.08 -3.45 14.97
C GLN A 150 -9.58 -3.18 14.84
N GLN A 151 -10.39 -4.20 15.05
CA GLN A 151 -11.85 -4.05 15.05
C GLN A 151 -12.27 -3.10 16.17
N THR A 152 -13.15 -2.17 15.83
CA THR A 152 -13.83 -1.26 16.76
C THR A 152 -15.34 -1.42 16.62
N LYS A 153 -16.12 -0.76 17.47
CA LYS A 153 -17.60 -0.76 17.37
C LYS A 153 -18.11 -0.11 16.08
N ASP A 154 -17.37 0.85 15.53
CA ASP A 154 -17.80 1.68 14.41
C ASP A 154 -17.09 1.28 13.09
N GLY A 155 -16.14 0.33 13.13
CA GLY A 155 -15.38 -0.09 11.96
C GLY A 155 -13.98 -0.58 12.33
N THR A 156 -12.97 -0.22 11.55
CA THR A 156 -11.58 -0.63 11.78
C THR A 156 -10.67 0.56 12.08
N SER A 157 -9.93 0.51 13.20
CA SER A 157 -8.74 1.32 13.40
C SER A 157 -7.65 0.82 12.46
N TYR A 158 -7.09 1.72 11.68
CA TYR A 158 -6.09 1.41 10.66
C TYR A 158 -4.86 2.30 10.85
N GLU A 159 -3.74 1.66 11.10
CA GLU A 159 -2.45 2.34 11.16
C GLU A 159 -1.49 1.71 10.17
N ASN A 160 -0.65 2.51 9.52
CA ASN A 160 0.42 1.99 8.70
C ASN A 160 1.72 2.77 8.87
N CYS A 161 2.83 2.10 8.60
CA CYS A 161 4.11 2.75 8.56
C CYS A 161 5.05 2.16 7.51
N LEU A 162 5.93 3.03 7.01
CA LEU A 162 7.04 2.70 6.14
C LEU A 162 8.34 2.91 6.90
N ILE A 163 9.09 1.84 7.12
CA ILE A 163 10.42 1.90 7.74
C ILE A 163 11.46 1.76 6.64
N VAL A 164 12.16 2.85 6.33
CA VAL A 164 13.12 2.93 5.24
C VAL A 164 14.53 2.61 5.74
N GLY A 165 15.23 1.75 4.99
CA GLY A 165 16.59 1.29 5.29
C GLY A 165 16.63 -0.16 5.76
N TRP A 166 17.84 -0.71 5.87
CA TRP A 166 18.08 -2.07 6.32
C TRP A 166 18.44 -2.13 7.81
N LYS A 167 18.16 -3.26 8.43
CA LYS A 167 18.54 -3.49 9.83
C LYS A 167 20.06 -3.56 9.98
N GLY A 168 20.56 -2.92 11.02
CA GLY A 168 21.96 -2.99 11.42
C GLY A 168 22.57 -1.59 11.65
N PHE A 169 23.57 -1.57 12.52
CA PHE A 169 24.23 -0.33 12.93
C PHE A 169 24.87 0.45 11.77
N SER A 170 25.26 -0.25 10.71
CA SER A 170 25.87 0.36 9.51
C SER A 170 24.94 1.34 8.81
N PHE A 171 23.61 1.12 8.78
CA PHE A 171 22.69 2.02 8.11
C PHE A 171 22.73 3.44 8.68
N ARG A 172 22.98 3.60 9.97
CA ARG A 172 23.07 4.92 10.62
C ARG A 172 24.11 5.82 9.94
N PHE A 173 25.23 5.25 9.48
CA PHE A 173 26.28 6.00 8.79
C PHE A 173 25.95 6.27 7.32
N PHE A 174 25.27 5.34 6.66
CA PHE A 174 24.89 5.46 5.25
C PHE A 174 23.60 6.24 5.03
N ARG A 175 22.78 6.45 6.06
CA ARG A 175 21.48 7.13 5.96
C ARG A 175 21.53 8.45 5.18
N PRO A 176 22.44 9.41 5.43
CA PRO A 176 22.43 10.69 4.72
C PRO A 176 22.59 10.52 3.21
N ILE A 177 23.45 9.61 2.79
CA ILE A 177 23.68 9.30 1.37
C ILE A 177 22.45 8.59 0.81
N PHE A 178 21.89 7.63 1.55
CA PHE A 178 20.71 6.89 1.13
C PHE A 178 19.49 7.81 0.97
N GLU A 179 19.23 8.69 1.94
CA GLU A 179 18.15 9.69 1.85
C GLU A 179 18.36 10.61 0.65
N PHE A 180 19.58 11.05 0.38
CA PHE A 180 19.87 11.92 -0.75
C PHE A 180 19.65 11.23 -2.11
N LEU A 181 20.03 9.97 -2.26
CA LEU A 181 20.01 9.26 -3.55
C LEU A 181 18.69 8.55 -3.83
N PHE A 182 18.01 8.01 -2.81
CA PHE A 182 16.93 7.04 -3.02
C PHE A 182 15.61 7.43 -2.36
N PHE A 183 15.63 8.06 -1.19
CA PHE A 183 14.39 8.30 -0.46
C PHE A 183 14.48 9.52 0.46
N ASP A 184 14.37 10.71 -0.12
CA ASP A 184 14.43 11.97 0.63
C ASP A 184 13.16 12.21 1.48
N LYS A 185 13.20 13.26 2.32
CA LYS A 185 12.05 13.64 3.14
C LYS A 185 10.80 13.94 2.30
N LYS A 186 10.97 14.54 1.12
CA LYS A 186 9.83 14.89 0.24
C LYS A 186 9.18 13.64 -0.33
N HIS A 187 9.98 12.61 -0.65
CA HIS A 187 9.48 11.29 -1.03
C HIS A 187 8.65 10.66 0.09
N GLY A 188 9.15 10.71 1.33
CA GLY A 188 8.42 10.21 2.50
C GLY A 188 7.10 10.93 2.74
N TYR A 189 7.03 12.25 2.59
CA TYR A 189 5.79 13.00 2.68
C TYR A 189 4.84 12.73 1.49
N ALA A 190 5.37 12.50 0.29
CA ALA A 190 4.55 12.06 -0.84
C ALA A 190 3.92 10.69 -0.56
N TRP A 191 4.67 9.76 0.09
CA TRP A 191 4.16 8.47 0.53
C TRP A 191 3.05 8.62 1.59
N ILE A 192 3.23 9.49 2.61
CA ILE A 192 2.18 9.77 3.62
C ILE A 192 0.90 10.24 2.93
N LYS A 193 1.01 11.26 2.07
CA LYS A 193 -0.13 11.81 1.35
C LYS A 193 -0.85 10.75 0.52
N HIS A 194 -0.11 9.98 -0.26
CA HIS A 194 -0.63 8.89 -1.10
C HIS A 194 -1.42 7.86 -0.26
N ASN A 195 -0.85 7.40 0.86
CA ASN A 195 -1.51 6.42 1.73
C ASN A 195 -2.79 6.95 2.38
N ILE A 196 -2.83 8.24 2.77
CA ILE A 196 -4.04 8.85 3.31
C ILE A 196 -5.13 8.91 2.25
N GLU A 197 -4.78 9.26 1.01
CA GLU A 197 -5.70 9.33 -0.12
C GLU A 197 -6.25 7.94 -0.48
N GLU A 198 -5.41 6.91 -0.60
CA GLU A 198 -5.84 5.55 -0.96
C GLU A 198 -6.70 4.90 0.13
N VAL A 199 -6.29 5.02 1.40
CA VAL A 199 -7.03 4.42 2.53
C VAL A 199 -8.41 5.04 2.67
N GLY A 200 -8.52 6.35 2.44
CA GLY A 200 -9.81 7.04 2.42
C GLY A 200 -10.79 6.52 1.38
N GLN A 201 -10.30 5.91 0.30
CA GLN A 201 -11.13 5.37 -0.76
C GLN A 201 -11.80 4.05 -0.38
N PHE A 202 -11.30 3.28 0.56
CA PHE A 202 -11.88 2.00 0.97
C PHE A 202 -13.36 2.08 1.30
N GLN A 203 -13.78 3.08 2.05
CA GLN A 203 -15.18 3.27 2.46
C GLN A 203 -16.14 3.47 1.26
N LYS A 204 -15.62 3.81 0.08
CA LYS A 204 -16.43 4.08 -1.13
C LYS A 204 -16.72 2.83 -1.94
N PHE A 205 -15.95 1.77 -1.79
CA PHE A 205 -16.13 0.60 -2.64
C PHE A 205 -15.97 -0.75 -1.92
N LEU A 206 -15.14 -0.82 -0.87
CA LEU A 206 -14.73 -2.11 -0.33
C LEU A 206 -15.87 -2.93 0.31
N PRO A 207 -16.81 -2.35 1.09
CA PRO A 207 -17.91 -3.13 1.66
C PRO A 207 -18.80 -3.76 0.59
N ASP A 208 -19.15 -2.99 -0.43
CA ASP A 208 -20.03 -3.48 -1.51
C ASP A 208 -19.32 -4.50 -2.40
N LEU A 209 -18.05 -4.23 -2.75
CA LEU A 209 -17.24 -5.17 -3.52
C LEU A 209 -17.06 -6.49 -2.77
N TYR A 210 -16.70 -6.43 -1.49
CA TYR A 210 -16.53 -7.62 -0.64
C TYR A 210 -17.79 -8.45 -0.58
N ARG A 211 -18.95 -7.82 -0.37
CA ARG A 211 -20.26 -8.49 -0.33
C ARG A 211 -20.55 -9.18 -1.66
N LYS A 212 -20.47 -8.44 -2.78
CA LYS A 212 -20.73 -8.96 -4.13
C LYS A 212 -19.87 -10.18 -4.48
N GLU A 213 -18.59 -10.11 -4.19
CA GLU A 213 -17.64 -11.18 -4.53
C GLU A 213 -17.78 -12.42 -3.62
N ASN A 214 -18.25 -12.26 -2.37
CA ASN A 214 -18.44 -13.37 -1.45
C ASN A 214 -19.87 -13.97 -1.46
N GLU A 215 -20.87 -13.22 -1.90
CA GLU A 215 -22.23 -13.76 -2.13
C GLU A 215 -22.26 -14.69 -3.35
N ASN A 216 -21.46 -14.41 -4.38
CA ASN A 216 -21.33 -15.25 -5.57
C ASN A 216 -20.60 -16.58 -5.32
N LEU A 217 -20.04 -16.79 -4.12
CA LEU A 217 -19.33 -18.00 -3.71
C LEU A 217 -20.20 -18.94 -2.87
N ARG A 218 -21.45 -18.59 -2.60
CA ARG A 218 -22.47 -19.41 -1.91
C ARG A 218 -23.49 -19.94 -2.89
#